data_8f302f2a21f34258555fda80c80e5e08
#
_entry.id   8f302f2a21f34258555fda80c80e5e08
#
_cell.length_a   1.000
_cell.length_b   1.000
_cell.length_c   1.000
_cell.angle_alpha   90.00
_cell.angle_beta   90.00
_cell.angle_gamma   90.00
#
_symmetry.space_group_name_H-M   'P 1'
#
loop_
_entity.id
_entity.type
_entity.pdbx_description
1 polymer ?
#
loop_
_entity_poly.entity_id
_entity_poly.type
_entity_poly.pdbx_seq_one_letter_code
_entity_poly.pdbx_strand_id
1 'polypeptide(L)'
;MVSQKVVIKNPTGLHLRPAGILCKEAMQFKSLITFTFRENTANAKSVLSVLGACVKCGDEIEFVCDGEDEEEALKTLVSAVESGLGE
;
A
#
# COMPACT_ATOMS: atom_id res chain seq x y z
N MET A 1 -15.29 5.38 -3.67
CA MET A 1 -13.86 5.19 -4.05
C MET A 1 -13.04 6.42 -3.67
N VAL A 2 -11.97 6.21 -2.94
CA VAL A 2 -11.04 7.28 -2.55
C VAL A 2 -9.62 6.88 -2.91
N SER A 3 -8.75 7.86 -3.13
CA SER A 3 -7.36 7.59 -3.51
C SER A 3 -6.43 8.66 -2.99
N GLN A 4 -5.16 8.30 -2.85
CA GLN A 4 -4.11 9.24 -2.45
C GLN A 4 -2.74 8.73 -2.88
N LYS A 5 -1.91 9.63 -3.36
CA LYS A 5 -0.53 9.32 -3.73
C LYS A 5 0.37 9.43 -2.51
N VAL A 6 1.31 8.51 -2.40
CA VAL A 6 2.31 8.53 -1.33
C VAL A 6 3.66 8.13 -1.89
N VAL A 7 4.72 8.58 -1.24
CA VAL A 7 6.10 8.21 -1.61
C VAL A 7 6.59 7.16 -0.61
N ILE A 8 7.16 6.09 -1.11
CA ILE A 8 7.74 5.04 -0.28
C ILE A 8 9.05 5.55 0.33
N LYS A 9 9.11 5.59 1.64
CA LYS A 9 10.23 6.19 2.37
C LYS A 9 11.18 5.18 3.00
N ASN A 10 10.71 3.94 3.23
CA ASN A 10 11.56 2.95 3.87
C ASN A 10 12.68 2.48 2.94
N PRO A 11 13.89 2.25 3.49
CA PRO A 11 15.09 1.99 2.68
C PRO A 11 14.99 0.81 1.72
N THR A 12 14.27 -0.24 2.10
CA THR A 12 14.18 -1.44 1.26
C THR A 12 13.03 -1.39 0.26
N GLY A 13 12.20 -0.33 0.27
CA GLY A 13 11.02 -0.26 -0.57
C GLY A 13 10.00 -1.31 -0.14
N LEU A 14 9.17 -1.77 -1.06
CA LEU A 14 8.16 -2.80 -0.75
C LEU A 14 8.74 -4.20 -0.86
N HIS A 15 9.77 -4.48 -0.08
CA HIS A 15 10.39 -5.78 0.06
C HIS A 15 9.52 -6.68 0.95
N LEU A 16 9.96 -7.90 1.20
CA LEU A 16 9.13 -8.90 1.90
C LEU A 16 8.56 -8.42 3.23
N ARG A 17 9.38 -7.87 4.10
CA ARG A 17 8.94 -7.42 5.42
C ARG A 17 7.98 -6.23 5.37
N PRO A 18 8.31 -5.12 4.69
CA PRO A 18 7.36 -4.01 4.53
C PRO A 18 6.09 -4.41 3.77
N ALA A 19 6.22 -5.27 2.76
CA ALA A 19 5.06 -5.76 2.03
C ALA A 19 4.11 -6.55 2.93
N GLY A 20 4.67 -7.38 3.82
CA GLY A 20 3.89 -8.13 4.79
C GLY A 20 3.14 -7.22 5.76
N ILE A 21 3.78 -6.15 6.22
CA ILE A 21 3.17 -5.17 7.12
C ILE A 21 2.04 -4.42 6.40
N LEU A 22 2.28 -3.99 5.16
CA LEU A 22 1.27 -3.31 4.36
C LEU A 22 0.05 -4.21 4.15
N CYS A 23 0.29 -5.46 3.78
CA CYS A 23 -0.76 -6.44 3.56
C CYS A 23 -1.58 -6.68 4.83
N LYS A 24 -0.92 -6.80 5.97
CA LYS A 24 -1.57 -7.00 7.27
C LYS A 24 -2.49 -5.81 7.60
N GLU A 25 -2.02 -4.59 7.37
CA GLU A 25 -2.84 -3.40 7.58
C GLU A 25 -4.06 -3.39 6.64
N ALA A 26 -3.85 -3.72 5.37
CA ALA A 26 -4.92 -3.74 4.38
C ALA A 26 -5.99 -4.79 4.70
N MET A 27 -5.57 -5.92 5.26
CA MET A 27 -6.50 -7.02 5.58
C MET A 27 -7.50 -6.69 6.69
N GLN A 28 -7.29 -5.62 7.45
CA GLN A 28 -8.21 -5.18 8.50
C GLN A 28 -9.49 -4.58 7.94
N PHE A 29 -9.50 -4.22 6.66
CA PHE A 29 -10.61 -3.50 6.05
C PHE A 29 -11.35 -4.36 5.03
N LYS A 30 -12.65 -4.07 4.86
CA LYS A 30 -13.49 -4.78 3.90
C LYS A 30 -13.35 -4.22 2.50
N SER A 31 -12.95 -2.97 2.38
CA SER A 31 -12.78 -2.31 1.09
C SER A 31 -11.80 -3.05 0.19
N LEU A 32 -12.01 -2.92 -1.10
CA LEU A 32 -11.02 -3.35 -2.08
C LEU A 32 -9.88 -2.33 -2.01
N ILE A 33 -8.66 -2.79 -1.81
CA ILE A 33 -7.50 -1.91 -1.66
C ILE A 33 -6.45 -2.30 -2.68
N THR A 34 -6.15 -1.35 -3.56
CA THR A 34 -5.13 -1.53 -4.58
C THR A 34 -4.17 -0.35 -4.56
N PHE A 35 -3.03 -0.49 -5.18
CA PHE A 35 -2.19 0.67 -5.47
C PHE A 35 -1.70 0.59 -6.91
N THR A 36 -1.54 1.75 -7.50
CA THR A 36 -1.03 1.88 -8.84
C THR A 36 0.40 2.37 -8.78
N PHE A 37 1.29 1.69 -9.49
CA PHE A 37 2.68 2.08 -9.61
C PHE A 37 3.02 2.04 -11.09
N ARG A 38 3.33 3.20 -11.65
CA ARG A 38 3.52 3.38 -13.09
C ARG A 38 2.22 2.97 -13.80
N GLU A 39 2.22 1.96 -14.64
CA GLU A 39 1.02 1.51 -15.34
C GLU A 39 0.43 0.23 -14.76
N ASN A 40 0.98 -0.24 -13.63
CA ASN A 40 0.57 -1.49 -13.02
C ASN A 40 -0.27 -1.25 -11.78
N THR A 41 -1.27 -2.12 -11.57
CA THR A 41 -2.11 -2.09 -10.39
C THR A 41 -1.84 -3.36 -9.58
N ALA A 42 -1.59 -3.19 -8.30
CA ALA A 42 -1.33 -4.29 -7.39
C ALA A 42 -2.40 -4.38 -6.31
N ASN A 43 -2.70 -5.60 -5.86
CA ASN A 43 -3.63 -5.84 -4.77
C ASN A 43 -2.88 -5.71 -3.44
N ALA A 44 -3.22 -4.70 -2.65
CA ALA A 44 -2.54 -4.44 -1.37
C ALA A 44 -2.76 -5.55 -0.34
N LYS A 45 -3.76 -6.41 -0.53
CA LYS A 45 -4.05 -7.53 0.37
C LYS A 45 -3.29 -8.80 -0.01
N SER A 46 -2.48 -8.76 -1.06
CA SER A 46 -1.71 -9.91 -1.52
C SER A 46 -0.22 -9.60 -1.45
N VAL A 47 0.51 -10.30 -0.60
CA VAL A 47 1.96 -10.11 -0.47
C VAL A 47 2.65 -10.34 -1.82
N LEU A 48 2.26 -11.37 -2.55
CA LEU A 48 2.85 -11.67 -3.86
C LEU A 48 2.61 -10.56 -4.85
N SER A 49 1.41 -9.98 -4.85
CA SER A 49 1.07 -8.86 -5.73
C SER A 49 1.90 -7.63 -5.39
N VAL A 50 2.05 -7.33 -4.10
CA VAL A 50 2.85 -6.19 -3.63
C VAL A 50 4.31 -6.37 -4.03
N LEU A 51 4.87 -7.56 -3.80
CA LEU A 51 6.26 -7.85 -4.18
C LEU A 51 6.46 -7.77 -5.69
N GLY A 52 5.48 -8.25 -6.45
CA GLY A 52 5.54 -8.23 -7.90
C GLY A 52 5.57 -6.83 -8.50
N ALA A 53 5.12 -5.82 -7.77
CA ALA A 53 5.11 -4.45 -8.24
C ALA A 53 6.52 -3.82 -8.28
N CYS A 54 7.48 -4.40 -7.54
CA CYS A 54 8.88 -3.94 -7.53
C CYS A 54 9.05 -2.47 -7.14
N VAL A 55 8.25 -2.00 -6.18
CA VAL A 55 8.34 -0.60 -5.71
C VAL A 55 9.55 -0.43 -4.80
N LYS A 56 10.32 0.61 -5.04
CA LYS A 56 11.55 0.91 -4.31
C LYS A 56 11.45 2.19 -3.51
N CYS A 57 12.39 2.40 -2.62
CA CYS A 57 12.49 3.64 -1.85
C CYS A 57 12.55 4.83 -2.80
N GLY A 58 11.73 5.83 -2.54
CA GLY A 58 11.62 7.02 -3.39
C GLY A 58 10.56 6.95 -4.46
N ASP A 59 10.01 5.76 -4.72
CA ASP A 59 8.94 5.62 -5.71
C ASP A 59 7.62 6.13 -5.17
N GLU A 60 6.81 6.71 -6.04
CA GLU A 60 5.47 7.17 -5.70
C GLU A 60 4.44 6.15 -6.15
N ILE A 61 3.51 5.82 -5.27
CA ILE A 61 2.38 4.95 -5.60
C ILE A 61 1.09 5.68 -5.26
N GLU A 62 -0.01 5.21 -5.84
CA GLU A 62 -1.32 5.77 -5.54
C GLU A 62 -2.21 4.66 -4.98
N PHE A 63 -2.60 4.79 -3.70
CA PHE A 63 -3.57 3.87 -3.11
C PHE A 63 -4.97 4.22 -3.57
N VAL A 64 -5.75 3.20 -3.88
CA VAL A 64 -7.17 3.33 -4.22
C VAL A 64 -7.95 2.39 -3.32
N CYS A 65 -8.90 2.92 -2.57
CA CYS A 65 -9.75 2.15 -1.67
C CYS A 65 -11.20 2.30 -2.10
N ASP A 66 -11.92 1.18 -2.18
CA ASP A 66 -13.31 1.18 -2.63
C ASP A 66 -14.14 0.24 -1.77
N GLY A 67 -15.03 0.79 -0.95
CA GLY A 67 -15.88 0.00 -0.08
C GLY A 67 -16.43 0.81 1.08
N GLU A 68 -17.11 0.15 2.03
CA GLU A 68 -17.77 0.79 3.16
C GLU A 68 -16.80 1.55 4.05
N ASP A 69 -15.61 1.01 4.28
CA ASP A 69 -14.59 1.58 5.17
C ASP A 69 -13.43 2.21 4.41
N GLU A 70 -13.69 2.64 3.18
CA GLU A 70 -12.64 3.13 2.27
C GLU A 70 -11.85 4.32 2.81
N GLU A 71 -12.49 5.25 3.49
CA GLU A 71 -11.82 6.44 4.01
C GLU A 71 -10.86 6.09 5.14
N GLU A 72 -11.30 5.23 6.05
CA GLU A 72 -10.47 4.78 7.15
C GLU A 72 -9.32 3.91 6.64
N ALA A 73 -9.61 3.05 5.66
CA ALA A 73 -8.59 2.21 5.05
C ALA A 73 -7.50 3.05 4.40
N LEU A 74 -7.88 4.04 3.62
CA LEU A 74 -6.91 4.91 2.96
C LEU A 74 -6.04 5.64 3.97
N LYS A 75 -6.65 6.22 4.99
CA LYS A 75 -5.95 6.95 6.04
C LYS A 75 -4.94 6.05 6.76
N THR A 76 -5.35 4.83 7.10
CA THR A 76 -4.50 3.87 7.80
C THR A 76 -3.30 3.45 6.94
N LEU A 77 -3.53 3.18 5.65
CA LEU A 77 -2.44 2.76 4.77
C LEU A 77 -1.45 3.88 4.48
N VAL A 78 -1.96 5.09 4.28
CA VAL A 78 -1.09 6.26 4.08
C VAL A 78 -0.23 6.49 5.31
N SER A 79 -0.83 6.41 6.49
CA SER A 79 -0.11 6.56 7.76
C SER A 79 0.97 5.49 7.95
N ALA A 80 0.66 4.24 7.59
CA ALA A 80 1.60 3.13 7.68
C ALA A 80 2.83 3.37 6.78
N VAL A 81 2.60 3.83 5.56
CA VAL A 81 3.69 4.16 4.63
C VAL A 81 4.52 5.30 5.16
N GLU A 82 3.88 6.36 5.65
CA GLU A 82 4.58 7.54 6.16
C GLU A 82 5.38 7.25 7.41
N SER A 83 5.00 6.24 8.18
CA SER A 83 5.75 5.82 9.37
C SER A 83 6.87 4.82 9.05
N GLY A 84 7.06 4.46 7.77
CA GLY A 84 8.18 3.63 7.34
C GLY A 84 7.92 2.13 7.27
N LEU A 85 6.68 1.70 7.42
CA LEU A 85 6.31 0.28 7.33
C LEU A 85 7.17 -0.63 8.22
N GLY A 86 7.47 -0.16 9.43
CA GLY A 86 8.22 -0.95 10.40
C GLY A 86 9.75 -0.88 10.26
N GLU A 87 10.25 0.00 9.42
CA GLU A 87 11.71 0.16 9.23
C GLU A 87 12.25 1.52 9.69
#